data_6264b6f51cb0c4ed21a080d45fba0740
#
_entry.id   6264b6f51cb0c4ed21a080d45fba0740
#
_cell.length_a   1.000
_cell.length_b   1.000
_cell.length_c   1.000
_cell.angle_alpha   90.00
_cell.angle_beta   90.00
_cell.angle_gamma   90.00
#
_symmetry.space_group_name_H-M   'P 1'
#
loop_
_entity.id
_entity.type
_entity.pdbx_description
1 polymer ?
#
loop_
_entity_poly.entity_id
_entity_poly.type
_entity_poly.pdbx_seq_one_letter_code
_entity_poly.pdbx_strand_id
1 'polypeptide(L)'
;MSNNQPEYPIPDLAGVELVDVLRALADPIRLQILRVLADGEPHPKSMTEWGFDVQKSTMSHHFKTMREAGLTETLVDGRTHAIRLRRAALDARFPGLIESLLAAD
;
A
#
# COMPACT_ATOMS: atom_id res chain seq x y z
N MET A 1 -11.86 -27.81 0.75
CA MET A 1 -10.56 -27.32 1.09
C MET A 1 -10.38 -25.87 0.69
N SER A 2 -9.87 -25.12 1.56
CA SER A 2 -9.70 -23.70 1.26
C SER A 2 -8.56 -23.49 0.28
N ASN A 3 -8.73 -22.52 -0.57
CA ASN A 3 -7.69 -22.05 -1.43
C ASN A 3 -6.71 -21.22 -0.57
N ASN A 4 -5.46 -21.61 -0.56
CA ASN A 4 -4.44 -20.95 0.24
C ASN A 4 -3.87 -19.71 -0.43
N GLN A 5 -4.27 -19.46 -1.68
CA GLN A 5 -3.82 -18.23 -2.35
C GLN A 5 -4.72 -17.08 -1.93
N PRO A 6 -4.14 -16.02 -1.38
CA PRO A 6 -4.95 -14.86 -1.03
C PRO A 6 -5.49 -14.19 -2.29
N GLU A 7 -6.66 -13.61 -2.17
CA GLU A 7 -7.26 -12.81 -3.25
C GLU A 7 -6.34 -11.65 -3.64
N TYR A 8 -5.58 -11.15 -2.69
CA TYR A 8 -4.64 -10.05 -2.89
C TYR A 8 -3.25 -10.49 -2.48
N PRO A 9 -2.54 -11.20 -3.37
CA PRO A 9 -1.21 -11.70 -3.03
C PRO A 9 -0.22 -10.54 -2.84
N ILE A 10 0.70 -10.75 -1.90
CA ILE A 10 1.76 -9.78 -1.63
C ILE A 10 3.11 -10.44 -1.84
N PRO A 11 4.11 -9.71 -2.35
CA PRO A 11 5.43 -10.26 -2.53
C PRO A 11 6.18 -10.38 -1.20
N ASP A 12 7.12 -11.32 -1.16
CA ASP A 12 8.11 -11.35 -0.11
C ASP A 12 9.06 -10.17 -0.35
N LEU A 13 9.20 -9.29 0.64
CA LEU A 13 10.03 -8.10 0.50
C LEU A 13 11.50 -8.40 0.28
N ALA A 14 11.95 -9.61 0.64
CA ALA A 14 13.33 -10.01 0.33
C ALA A 14 13.62 -10.00 -1.17
N GLY A 15 12.58 -10.22 -2.00
CA GLY A 15 12.71 -10.19 -3.46
C GLY A 15 12.33 -8.86 -4.10
N VAL A 16 11.96 -7.86 -3.31
CA VAL A 16 11.57 -6.55 -3.84
C VAL A 16 12.79 -5.63 -3.86
N GLU A 17 13.01 -4.99 -5.00
CA GLU A 17 14.10 -4.05 -5.14
C GLU A 17 13.69 -2.65 -4.73
N LEU A 18 14.65 -1.87 -4.25
CA LEU A 18 14.39 -0.48 -3.87
C LEU A 18 13.79 0.33 -5.01
N VAL A 19 14.24 0.09 -6.24
CA VAL A 19 13.74 0.84 -7.40
C VAL A 19 12.26 0.59 -7.63
N ASP A 20 11.76 -0.62 -7.32
CA ASP A 20 10.33 -0.92 -7.47
C ASP A 20 9.50 -0.13 -6.49
N VAL A 21 9.97 -0.02 -5.25
CA VAL A 21 9.31 0.78 -4.22
C VAL A 21 9.30 2.26 -4.62
N LEU A 22 10.44 2.76 -5.08
CA LEU A 22 10.54 4.16 -5.48
C LEU A 22 9.66 4.48 -6.68
N ARG A 23 9.58 3.57 -7.66
CA ARG A 23 8.67 3.76 -8.79
C ARG A 23 7.21 3.81 -8.35
N ALA A 24 6.82 2.93 -7.46
CA ALA A 24 5.44 2.92 -6.96
C ALA A 24 5.10 4.22 -6.24
N LEU A 25 6.06 4.83 -5.56
CA LEU A 25 5.85 6.06 -4.80
C LEU A 25 6.12 7.33 -5.61
N ALA A 26 6.63 7.21 -6.83
CA ALA A 26 6.88 8.36 -7.70
C ALA A 26 5.61 8.80 -8.43
N ASP A 27 4.55 9.01 -7.67
CA ASP A 27 3.23 9.43 -8.16
C ASP A 27 2.54 10.18 -7.02
N PRO A 28 1.97 11.38 -7.29
CA PRO A 28 1.36 12.19 -6.22
C PRO A 28 0.24 11.49 -5.48
N ILE A 29 -0.58 10.71 -6.20
CA ILE A 29 -1.69 9.99 -5.57
C ILE A 29 -1.16 8.90 -4.67
N ARG A 30 -0.20 8.10 -5.15
CA ARG A 30 0.34 7.00 -4.36
C ARG A 30 1.14 7.51 -3.16
N LEU A 31 1.82 8.63 -3.30
CA LEU A 31 2.51 9.24 -2.17
C LEU A 31 1.52 9.72 -1.11
N GLN A 32 0.37 10.25 -1.53
CA GLN A 32 -0.68 10.64 -0.59
C GLN A 32 -1.32 9.43 0.08
N ILE A 33 -1.49 8.33 -0.65
CA ILE A 33 -1.97 7.08 -0.05
C ILE A 33 -1.01 6.62 1.06
N LEU A 34 0.29 6.70 0.81
CA LEU A 34 1.29 6.38 1.83
C LEU A 34 1.10 7.23 3.09
N ARG A 35 0.86 8.53 2.92
CA ARG A 35 0.65 9.44 4.04
C ARG A 35 -0.61 9.09 4.83
N VAL A 36 -1.69 8.76 4.14
CA VAL A 36 -2.93 8.35 4.81
C VAL A 36 -2.71 7.06 5.61
N LEU A 37 -1.94 6.13 5.06
CA LEU A 37 -1.68 4.83 5.70
C LEU A 37 -0.57 4.89 6.76
N ALA A 38 0.00 6.06 7.00
CA ALA A 38 1.14 6.20 7.92
C ALA A 38 0.80 5.85 9.37
N ASP A 39 -0.49 5.88 9.73
CA ASP A 39 -0.94 5.52 11.08
C ASP A 39 -0.83 4.01 11.37
N GLY A 40 -0.56 3.21 10.34
CA GLY A 40 -0.45 1.76 10.49
C GLY A 40 -1.76 1.02 10.58
N GLU A 41 -2.89 1.74 10.50
CA GLU A 41 -4.21 1.16 10.63
C GLU A 41 -4.81 0.79 9.27
N PRO A 42 -5.72 -0.19 9.23
CA PRO A 42 -6.45 -0.48 8.00
C PRO A 42 -7.39 0.67 7.63
N HIS A 43 -7.42 1.00 6.35
CA HIS A 43 -8.31 2.01 5.81
C HIS A 43 -9.16 1.40 4.69
N PRO A 44 -10.49 1.50 4.75
CA PRO A 44 -11.36 0.92 3.72
C PRO A 44 -11.07 1.50 2.34
N LYS A 45 -11.05 0.64 1.34
CA LYS A 45 -10.84 1.09 -0.06
C LYS A 45 -11.90 2.08 -0.51
N SER A 46 -13.11 1.96 0.04
CA SER A 46 -14.26 2.78 -0.35
C SER A 46 -14.33 4.12 0.38
N MET A 47 -13.42 4.38 1.31
CA MET A 47 -13.51 5.62 2.08
C MET A 47 -13.26 6.84 1.21
N THR A 48 -13.86 7.96 1.61
CA THR A 48 -13.76 9.22 0.86
C THR A 48 -12.55 10.06 1.25
N GLU A 49 -11.92 9.74 2.35
CA GLU A 49 -10.80 10.56 2.87
C GLU A 49 -9.49 10.35 2.12
N TRP A 50 -9.49 9.55 1.05
CA TRP A 50 -8.35 9.51 0.14
C TRP A 50 -8.09 10.89 -0.48
N GLY A 51 -9.13 11.72 -0.60
CA GLY A 51 -8.99 13.10 -1.02
C GLY A 51 -8.81 13.30 -2.51
N PHE A 52 -9.15 12.31 -3.32
CA PHE A 52 -8.95 12.39 -4.76
C PHE A 52 -10.27 12.39 -5.51
N ASP A 53 -10.33 13.22 -6.53
CA ASP A 53 -11.46 13.26 -7.45
C ASP A 53 -11.10 12.44 -8.69
N VAL A 54 -10.95 11.13 -8.49
CA VAL A 54 -10.62 10.19 -9.56
C VAL A 54 -11.58 9.03 -9.53
N GLN A 55 -11.67 8.34 -10.66
CA GLN A 55 -12.57 7.20 -10.78
C GLN A 55 -12.11 6.05 -9.89
N LYS A 56 -13.08 5.24 -9.48
CA LYS A 56 -12.85 4.07 -8.65
C LYS A 56 -11.84 3.11 -9.29
N SER A 57 -11.93 2.91 -10.60
CA SER A 57 -10.99 2.05 -11.32
C SER A 57 -9.55 2.59 -11.26
N THR A 58 -9.40 3.90 -11.32
CA THR A 58 -8.08 4.54 -11.19
C THR A 58 -7.50 4.31 -9.79
N MET A 59 -8.31 4.48 -8.75
CA MET A 59 -7.86 4.21 -7.38
C MET A 59 -7.49 2.73 -7.21
N SER A 60 -8.29 1.83 -7.76
CA SER A 60 -8.00 0.39 -7.69
C SER A 60 -6.64 0.07 -8.33
N HIS A 61 -6.31 0.73 -9.43
CA HIS A 61 -5.02 0.57 -10.08
C HIS A 61 -3.87 1.03 -9.17
N HIS A 62 -4.03 2.17 -8.51
CA HIS A 62 -3.01 2.66 -7.58
C HIS A 62 -2.83 1.70 -6.40
N PHE A 63 -3.91 1.18 -5.83
CA PHE A 63 -3.83 0.21 -4.75
C PHE A 63 -3.09 -1.05 -5.19
N LYS A 64 -3.39 -1.53 -6.40
CA LYS A 64 -2.74 -2.71 -6.95
C LYS A 64 -1.23 -2.47 -7.13
N THR A 65 -0.87 -1.32 -7.69
CA THR A 65 0.53 -0.96 -7.90
C THR A 65 1.31 -0.96 -6.59
N MET A 66 0.74 -0.36 -5.54
CA MET A 66 1.39 -0.31 -4.23
C MET A 66 1.52 -1.70 -3.61
N ARG A 67 0.49 -2.53 -3.73
CA ARG A 67 0.52 -3.89 -3.20
C ARG A 67 1.59 -4.72 -3.91
N GLU A 68 1.65 -4.66 -5.22
CA GLU A 68 2.62 -5.43 -6.00
C GLU A 68 4.06 -4.98 -5.76
N ALA A 69 4.25 -3.74 -5.36
CA ALA A 69 5.57 -3.24 -4.97
C ALA A 69 5.94 -3.59 -3.52
N GLY A 70 5.04 -4.27 -2.80
CA GLY A 70 5.32 -4.69 -1.43
C GLY A 70 5.02 -3.66 -0.36
N LEU A 71 4.39 -2.54 -0.73
CA LEU A 71 4.13 -1.45 0.21
C LEU A 71 2.93 -1.69 1.11
N THR A 72 1.89 -2.31 0.58
CA THR A 72 0.62 -2.46 1.29
C THR A 72 0.14 -3.89 1.28
N GLU A 73 -0.77 -4.19 2.18
CA GLU A 73 -1.53 -5.44 2.19
C GLU A 73 -3.01 -5.10 2.24
N THR A 74 -3.83 -6.01 1.69
CA THR A 74 -5.27 -5.86 1.71
C THR A 74 -5.86 -6.85 2.69
N LEU A 75 -6.68 -6.35 3.59
CA LEU A 75 -7.37 -7.14 4.59
C LEU A 75 -8.83 -7.26 4.18
N VAL A 76 -9.32 -8.49 4.12
CA VAL A 76 -10.70 -8.76 3.74
C VAL A 76 -11.46 -9.26 4.96
N ASP A 77 -12.55 -8.55 5.30
CA ASP A 77 -13.45 -8.92 6.38
C ASP A 77 -14.87 -8.86 5.82
N GLY A 78 -15.38 -10.03 5.44
CA GLY A 78 -16.67 -10.09 4.76
C GLY A 78 -16.63 -9.34 3.44
N ARG A 79 -17.43 -8.30 3.32
CA ARG A 79 -17.48 -7.46 2.12
C ARG A 79 -16.56 -6.24 2.20
N THR A 80 -15.92 -6.04 3.34
CA THR A 80 -15.04 -4.90 3.54
C THR A 80 -13.64 -5.26 3.11
N HIS A 81 -13.08 -4.46 2.22
CA HIS A 81 -11.69 -4.55 1.79
C HIS A 81 -10.97 -3.31 2.30
N ALA A 82 -9.95 -3.51 3.12
CA ALA A 82 -9.18 -2.43 3.71
C ALA A 82 -7.71 -2.58 3.36
N ILE A 83 -7.00 -1.47 3.33
CA ILE A 83 -5.59 -1.43 2.97
C ILE A 83 -4.80 -0.94 4.18
N ARG A 84 -3.67 -1.58 4.43
CA ARG A 84 -2.76 -1.20 5.51
C ARG A 84 -1.33 -1.17 4.98
N LEU A 85 -0.53 -0.23 5.47
CA LEU A 85 0.90 -0.17 5.16
C LEU A 85 1.63 -1.32 5.85
N ARG A 86 2.55 -1.96 5.13
CA ARG A 86 3.38 -3.03 5.67
C ARG A 86 4.61 -2.43 6.37
N ARG A 87 4.36 -1.60 7.39
CA ARG A 87 5.39 -0.77 8.00
C ARG A 87 6.55 -1.57 8.57
N ALA A 88 6.27 -2.61 9.36
CA ALA A 88 7.33 -3.37 10.00
C ALA A 88 8.22 -4.08 8.98
N ALA A 89 7.60 -4.67 7.95
CA ALA A 89 8.35 -5.37 6.90
C ALA A 89 9.19 -4.41 6.07
N LEU A 90 8.63 -3.24 5.78
CA LEU A 90 9.35 -2.21 5.02
C LEU A 90 10.52 -1.64 5.83
N ASP A 91 10.33 -1.39 7.11
CA ASP A 91 11.40 -0.88 7.96
C ASP A 91 12.53 -1.90 8.10
N ALA A 92 12.20 -3.19 8.12
CA ALA A 92 13.21 -4.24 8.19
C ALA A 92 14.00 -4.34 6.88
N ARG A 93 13.33 -4.21 5.74
CA ARG A 93 13.97 -4.35 4.43
C ARG A 93 14.70 -3.08 3.99
N PHE A 94 14.11 -1.92 4.26
CA PHE A 94 14.64 -0.61 3.86
C PHE A 94 14.64 0.32 5.08
N PRO A 95 15.61 0.15 6.00
CA PRO A 95 15.62 0.93 7.26
C PRO A 95 15.63 2.45 6.99
N GLY A 96 14.70 3.15 7.63
CA GLY A 96 14.63 4.60 7.54
C GLY A 96 13.96 5.17 6.31
N LEU A 97 13.66 4.35 5.30
CA LEU A 97 13.09 4.85 4.04
C LEU A 97 11.70 5.44 4.26
N ILE A 98 10.79 4.70 4.85
CA ILE A 98 9.41 5.17 5.04
C ILE A 98 9.39 6.39 5.95
N GLU A 99 10.14 6.37 7.03
CA GLU A 99 10.22 7.50 7.94
C GLU A 99 10.69 8.76 7.21
N SER A 100 11.72 8.64 6.39
CA SER A 100 12.25 9.78 5.61
C SER A 100 11.22 10.30 4.63
N LEU A 101 10.51 9.41 3.95
CA LEU A 101 9.48 9.81 2.98
C LEU A 101 8.31 10.52 3.67
N LEU A 102 7.91 10.06 4.84
CA LEU A 102 6.80 10.67 5.58
C LEU A 102 7.21 12.02 6.18
N ALA A 103 8.48 12.23 6.46
CA ALA A 103 8.99 13.49 6.99
C ALA A 103 9.17 14.53 5.88
N ALA A 104 9.23 14.12 4.63
CA ALA A 104 9.39 15.05 3.50
C ALA A 104 8.07 15.73 3.16
N ASP A 105 8.15 16.90 2.64
CA ASP A 105 6.96 17.67 2.20
C ASP A 105 6.33 17.10 0.94
#